data_d17591ee37931cc1b21c9262eb012cd2
#
_entry.id   d17591ee37931cc1b21c9262eb012cd2
#
_cell.length_a   1.000
_cell.length_b   1.000
_cell.length_c   1.000
_cell.angle_alpha   90.00
_cell.angle_beta   90.00
_cell.angle_gamma   90.00
#
_symmetry.space_group_name_H-M   'P 1'
#
loop_
_entity.id
_entity.type
_entity.pdbx_description
1 polymer ?
#
loop_
_entity_poly.entity_id
_entity_poly.type
_entity_poly.pdbx_seq_one_letter_code
_entity_poly.pdbx_strand_id
1 'polypeptide(L)'
;MLITYAGCLTETTMAEENKIRLHILGGMKAKSPLARIVLLVVFILLSLSVSARNDYGACLIKDGQFYGIHENNYFPMNSVMKFPQALFVADWMQRNNIRLSDSVKVTKEELIEGTWSPKLGDIQTSKSFTYAELLSYSLMLSDNNACDVLFKRCGDPKTVEAYIRKLGFKRIHIRKTERQMREDHSCCRYNKATPKDMTLLLQWFSSHHSDTPVLQFIWETMMKCETGMDRLPAAKPEGAAILHKTGSGYTNKDGTTDIGDAGIYLLSDGSKWPICVFVKGASTNNIISEISLKLQAMALALDRK
;
A
#
# COMPACT_ATOMS: atom_id res chain seq x y z
N MET A 1 -26.57 -24.72 -21.88
CA MET A 1 -25.79 -23.66 -22.53
C MET A 1 -26.45 -22.31 -22.24
N LEU A 2 -26.48 -21.87 -20.96
CA LEU A 2 -27.19 -20.64 -20.52
C LEU A 2 -26.66 -20.11 -19.16
N ILE A 3 -25.36 -20.29 -18.84
CA ILE A 3 -24.77 -19.85 -17.53
C ILE A 3 -23.56 -18.87 -17.68
N THR A 4 -23.20 -18.47 -18.91
CA THR A 4 -21.97 -17.67 -19.15
C THR A 4 -22.19 -16.17 -19.47
N TYR A 5 -23.43 -15.66 -19.39
CA TYR A 5 -23.69 -14.25 -19.74
C TYR A 5 -23.93 -13.30 -18.54
N ALA A 6 -24.13 -13.81 -17.34
CA ALA A 6 -24.40 -12.97 -16.17
C ALA A 6 -23.15 -12.37 -15.53
N GLY A 7 -21.98 -13.00 -15.66
CA GLY A 7 -20.72 -12.52 -15.07
C GLY A 7 -20.08 -11.34 -15.81
N CYS A 8 -20.25 -11.27 -17.11
CA CYS A 8 -19.59 -10.23 -17.94
C CYS A 8 -20.28 -8.86 -17.91
N LEU A 9 -21.61 -8.84 -17.63
CA LEU A 9 -22.38 -7.59 -17.54
C LEU A 9 -22.17 -6.83 -16.22
N THR A 10 -21.72 -7.50 -15.16
CA THR A 10 -21.49 -6.87 -13.85
C THR A 10 -20.14 -6.14 -13.78
N GLU A 11 -19.11 -6.62 -14.45
CA GLU A 11 -17.79 -5.98 -14.45
C GLU A 11 -17.75 -4.72 -15.32
N THR A 12 -18.42 -4.72 -16.48
CA THR A 12 -18.51 -3.55 -17.37
C THR A 12 -19.33 -2.42 -16.77
N THR A 13 -20.42 -2.72 -16.07
CA THR A 13 -21.24 -1.71 -15.38
C THR A 13 -20.54 -1.10 -14.18
N MET A 14 -19.74 -1.86 -13.42
CA MET A 14 -18.97 -1.33 -12.28
C MET A 14 -17.80 -0.42 -12.72
N ALA A 15 -17.14 -0.75 -13.81
CA ALA A 15 -16.07 0.10 -14.37
C ALA A 15 -16.61 1.43 -14.94
N GLU A 16 -17.79 1.41 -15.56
CA GLU A 16 -18.48 2.63 -16.04
C GLU A 16 -19.06 3.44 -14.88
N GLU A 17 -19.64 2.84 -13.86
CA GLU A 17 -20.08 3.54 -12.65
C GLU A 17 -18.90 4.22 -11.93
N ASN A 18 -17.74 3.57 -11.82
CA ASN A 18 -16.54 4.17 -11.23
C ASN A 18 -15.99 5.33 -12.08
N LYS A 19 -16.05 5.25 -13.43
CA LYS A 19 -15.71 6.36 -14.32
C LYS A 19 -16.66 7.54 -14.14
N ILE A 20 -17.95 7.30 -14.04
CA ILE A 20 -18.95 8.33 -13.80
C ILE A 20 -18.75 8.97 -12.41
N ARG A 21 -18.46 8.15 -11.38
CA ARG A 21 -18.12 8.62 -10.02
C ARG A 21 -16.88 9.49 -9.99
N LEU A 22 -15.81 9.10 -10.71
CA LEU A 22 -14.57 9.88 -10.85
C LEU A 22 -14.79 11.19 -11.59
N HIS A 23 -15.59 11.18 -12.65
CA HIS A 23 -15.91 12.39 -13.43
C HIS A 23 -16.75 13.40 -12.61
N ILE A 24 -17.67 12.90 -11.78
CA ILE A 24 -18.46 13.74 -10.86
C ILE A 24 -17.58 14.36 -9.77
N LEU A 25 -16.61 13.61 -9.22
CA LEU A 25 -15.71 14.12 -8.18
C LEU A 25 -14.62 15.06 -8.72
N GLY A 26 -14.07 14.80 -9.91
CA GLY A 26 -13.01 15.62 -10.53
C GLY A 26 -13.48 16.95 -11.09
N GLY A 27 -14.76 17.06 -11.52
CA GLY A 27 -15.32 18.25 -12.17
C GLY A 27 -16.05 19.23 -11.25
N MET A 28 -16.40 18.85 -10.02
CA MET A 28 -17.28 19.64 -9.17
C MET A 28 -16.51 20.52 -8.17
N LYS A 29 -16.05 21.69 -8.61
CA LYS A 29 -15.86 22.84 -7.70
C LYS A 29 -17.27 23.29 -7.24
N ALA A 30 -17.74 22.72 -6.11
CA ALA A 30 -19.10 22.98 -5.61
C ALA A 30 -19.26 24.44 -5.13
N LYS A 31 -19.45 25.35 -6.09
CA LYS A 31 -19.71 26.76 -5.82
C LYS A 31 -21.15 27.03 -5.37
N SER A 32 -22.07 26.07 -5.51
CA SER A 32 -23.50 26.25 -5.17
C SER A 32 -23.93 25.37 -3.98
N PRO A 33 -24.97 25.80 -3.21
CA PRO A 33 -25.55 24.99 -2.14
C PRO A 33 -26.05 23.62 -2.62
N LEU A 34 -26.61 23.55 -3.82
CA LEU A 34 -27.09 22.30 -4.43
C LEU A 34 -25.96 21.30 -4.69
N ALA A 35 -24.80 21.76 -5.18
CA ALA A 35 -23.64 20.92 -5.38
C ALA A 35 -23.08 20.37 -4.05
N ARG A 36 -23.20 21.12 -2.95
CA ARG A 36 -22.83 20.64 -1.60
C ARG A 36 -23.78 19.55 -1.12
N ILE A 37 -25.09 19.70 -1.36
CA ILE A 37 -26.10 18.68 -1.01
C ILE A 37 -25.86 17.42 -1.82
N VAL A 38 -25.59 17.52 -3.12
CA VAL A 38 -25.28 16.37 -3.97
C VAL A 38 -24.02 15.66 -3.51
N LEU A 39 -22.93 16.38 -3.18
CA LEU A 39 -21.71 15.81 -2.61
C LEU A 39 -21.96 15.11 -1.27
N LEU A 40 -22.81 15.70 -0.39
CA LEU A 40 -23.18 15.10 0.88
C LEU A 40 -24.01 13.83 0.69
N VAL A 41 -24.95 13.83 -0.24
CA VAL A 41 -25.76 12.64 -0.59
C VAL A 41 -24.91 11.53 -1.19
N VAL A 42 -24.01 11.87 -2.12
CA VAL A 42 -23.03 10.90 -2.68
C VAL A 42 -22.13 10.35 -1.57
N PHE A 43 -21.69 11.19 -0.64
CA PHE A 43 -20.92 10.76 0.54
C PHE A 43 -21.71 9.79 1.43
N ILE A 44 -22.99 10.09 1.70
CA ILE A 44 -23.88 9.23 2.49
C ILE A 44 -24.10 7.89 1.76
N LEU A 45 -24.38 7.90 0.47
CA LEU A 45 -24.62 6.71 -0.33
C LEU A 45 -23.35 5.82 -0.40
N LEU A 46 -22.18 6.43 -0.63
CA LEU A 46 -20.89 5.71 -0.57
C LEU A 46 -20.62 5.14 0.83
N SER A 47 -21.03 5.85 1.90
CA SER A 47 -20.86 5.37 3.27
C SER A 47 -21.72 4.16 3.59
N LEU A 48 -22.93 4.10 3.07
CA LEU A 48 -23.85 2.99 3.30
C LEU A 48 -23.43 1.71 2.55
N SER A 49 -22.84 1.81 1.37
CA SER A 49 -22.43 0.65 0.58
C SER A 49 -21.16 -0.05 1.11
N VAL A 50 -20.21 0.72 1.64
CA VAL A 50 -18.93 0.17 2.15
C VAL A 50 -19.04 -0.32 3.61
N SER A 51 -19.95 0.27 4.40
CA SER A 51 -20.03 0.00 5.85
C SER A 51 -20.65 -1.34 6.22
N ALA A 52 -21.31 -2.02 5.28
CA ALA A 52 -22.18 -3.18 5.62
C ALA A 52 -21.43 -4.52 5.70
N ARG A 53 -20.16 -4.66 5.28
CA ARG A 53 -19.52 -5.96 5.09
C ARG A 53 -18.07 -6.14 5.54
N ASN A 54 -17.27 -5.08 5.76
CA ASN A 54 -15.84 -5.24 6.00
C ASN A 54 -15.34 -4.42 7.20
N ASP A 55 -14.43 -5.02 7.99
CA ASP A 55 -13.62 -4.32 8.99
C ASP A 55 -12.48 -3.61 8.26
N TYR A 56 -12.51 -2.29 8.16
CA TYR A 56 -11.50 -1.50 7.48
C TYR A 56 -11.07 -0.28 8.27
N GLY A 57 -9.85 0.15 7.99
CA GLY A 57 -9.30 1.41 8.49
C GLY A 57 -8.55 2.15 7.40
N ALA A 58 -8.67 3.46 7.41
CA ALA A 58 -8.05 4.29 6.41
C ALA A 58 -7.66 5.67 6.95
N CYS A 59 -6.63 6.28 6.37
CA CYS A 59 -6.20 7.64 6.69
C CYS A 59 -5.64 8.30 5.43
N LEU A 60 -6.00 9.55 5.21
CA LEU A 60 -5.47 10.46 4.20
C LEU A 60 -4.95 11.72 4.89
N ILE A 61 -3.83 12.25 4.45
CA ILE A 61 -3.35 13.58 4.84
C ILE A 61 -3.41 14.50 3.61
N LYS A 62 -4.10 15.64 3.76
CA LYS A 62 -4.17 16.70 2.77
C LYS A 62 -3.95 18.03 3.47
N ASP A 63 -3.01 18.85 3.00
CA ASP A 63 -2.69 20.17 3.54
C ASP A 63 -2.46 20.15 5.07
N GLY A 64 -1.81 19.10 5.56
CA GLY A 64 -1.54 18.89 6.99
C GLY A 64 -2.74 18.42 7.82
N GLN A 65 -3.94 18.31 7.22
CA GLN A 65 -5.14 17.82 7.88
C GLN A 65 -5.32 16.31 7.70
N PHE A 66 -5.86 15.66 8.75
CA PHE A 66 -6.13 14.22 8.75
C PHE A 66 -7.59 13.92 8.46
N TYR A 67 -7.82 13.02 7.53
CA TYR A 67 -9.12 12.46 7.19
C TYR A 67 -9.07 10.96 7.42
N GLY A 68 -9.75 10.46 8.44
CA GLY A 68 -9.59 9.09 8.91
C GLY A 68 -10.92 8.36 9.15
N ILE A 69 -10.88 7.04 8.96
CA ILE A 69 -11.96 6.11 9.32
C ILE A 69 -11.28 4.95 10.04
N HIS A 70 -11.60 4.72 11.31
CA HIS A 70 -10.94 3.71 12.15
C HIS A 70 -9.40 3.78 12.07
N GLU A 71 -8.86 4.97 11.83
CA GLU A 71 -7.45 5.23 11.48
C GLU A 71 -6.48 4.87 12.61
N ASN A 72 -7.00 4.68 13.82
CA ASN A 72 -6.23 4.28 15.00
C ASN A 72 -6.31 2.78 15.32
N ASN A 73 -7.10 1.99 14.59
CA ASN A 73 -7.19 0.54 14.77
C ASN A 73 -6.01 -0.16 14.09
N TYR A 74 -5.64 -1.35 14.62
CA TYR A 74 -4.59 -2.16 14.02
C TYR A 74 -5.14 -3.10 12.95
N PHE A 75 -4.42 -3.14 11.83
CA PHE A 75 -4.69 -4.03 10.70
C PHE A 75 -3.43 -4.79 10.29
N PRO A 76 -3.52 -6.03 9.78
CA PRO A 76 -2.40 -6.71 9.16
C PRO A 76 -1.88 -5.91 7.97
N MET A 77 -0.56 -5.73 7.91
CA MET A 77 0.08 -5.01 6.80
C MET A 77 0.31 -5.90 5.58
N ASN A 78 0.47 -7.22 5.83
CA ASN A 78 0.97 -8.12 4.79
C ASN A 78 2.21 -7.50 4.10
N SER A 79 2.30 -7.56 2.78
CA SER A 79 3.45 -7.00 2.05
C SER A 79 3.58 -5.47 2.08
N VAL A 80 2.65 -4.71 2.66
CA VAL A 80 2.86 -3.27 2.91
C VAL A 80 4.07 -3.06 3.84
N MET A 81 4.42 -4.04 4.70
CA MET A 81 5.60 -4.00 5.56
C MET A 81 6.93 -3.83 4.79
N LYS A 82 6.97 -4.17 3.51
CA LYS A 82 8.16 -4.03 2.66
C LYS A 82 8.57 -2.57 2.45
N PHE A 83 7.63 -1.63 2.55
CA PHE A 83 7.94 -0.19 2.51
C PHE A 83 8.74 0.26 3.75
N PRO A 84 8.29 0.10 5.00
CA PRO A 84 9.12 0.44 6.16
C PRO A 84 10.41 -0.39 6.23
N GLN A 85 10.44 -1.64 5.74
CA GLN A 85 11.68 -2.40 5.60
C GLN A 85 12.66 -1.69 4.66
N ALA A 86 12.21 -1.22 3.50
CA ALA A 86 13.06 -0.53 2.54
C ALA A 86 13.68 0.77 3.11
N LEU A 87 12.92 1.52 3.92
CA LEU A 87 13.45 2.70 4.62
C LEU A 87 14.57 2.33 5.61
N PHE A 88 14.40 1.23 6.35
CA PHE A 88 15.48 0.72 7.20
C PHE A 88 16.69 0.25 6.38
N VAL A 89 16.48 -0.42 5.25
CA VAL A 89 17.57 -0.84 4.34
C VAL A 89 18.35 0.37 3.85
N ALA A 90 17.69 1.49 3.51
CA ALA A 90 18.36 2.73 3.12
C ALA A 90 19.26 3.27 4.24
N ASP A 91 18.77 3.34 5.48
CA ASP A 91 19.57 3.75 6.65
C ASP A 91 20.75 2.79 6.91
N TRP A 92 20.49 1.48 6.82
CA TRP A 92 21.54 0.46 6.99
C TRP A 92 22.62 0.58 5.92
N MET A 93 22.25 0.76 4.64
CA MET A 93 23.20 0.94 3.53
C MET A 93 24.07 2.18 3.76
N GLN A 94 23.47 3.29 4.16
CA GLN A 94 24.20 4.53 4.47
C GLN A 94 25.22 4.32 5.61
N ARG A 95 24.81 3.69 6.71
CA ARG A 95 25.70 3.44 7.88
C ARG A 95 26.83 2.46 7.59
N ASN A 96 26.67 1.55 6.62
CA ASN A 96 27.65 0.55 6.26
C ASN A 96 28.40 0.85 4.95
N ASN A 97 28.22 2.06 4.37
CA ASN A 97 28.81 2.47 3.10
C ASN A 97 28.53 1.49 1.94
N ILE A 98 27.35 0.89 1.93
CA ILE A 98 26.88 -0.02 0.87
C ILE A 98 26.19 0.79 -0.23
N ARG A 99 26.48 0.46 -1.50
CA ARG A 99 25.91 1.12 -2.67
C ARG A 99 24.78 0.26 -3.26
N LEU A 100 23.86 0.88 -3.96
CA LEU A 100 22.80 0.20 -4.72
C LEU A 100 23.35 -0.84 -5.72
N SER A 101 24.56 -0.59 -6.28
CA SER A 101 25.25 -1.49 -7.22
C SER A 101 25.99 -2.65 -6.54
N ASP A 102 26.17 -2.65 -5.23
CA ASP A 102 26.84 -3.73 -4.52
C ASP A 102 25.96 -4.98 -4.54
N SER A 103 26.57 -6.15 -4.67
CA SER A 103 25.86 -7.40 -4.96
C SER A 103 25.82 -8.33 -3.75
N VAL A 104 24.72 -9.07 -3.66
CA VAL A 104 24.47 -10.12 -2.67
C VAL A 104 24.33 -11.45 -3.41
N LYS A 105 25.11 -12.45 -3.03
CA LYS A 105 24.92 -13.82 -3.49
C LYS A 105 23.76 -14.45 -2.75
N VAL A 106 22.76 -14.91 -3.47
CA VAL A 106 21.58 -15.64 -2.98
C VAL A 106 21.65 -17.07 -3.46
N THR A 107 21.47 -18.04 -2.56
CA THR A 107 21.46 -19.46 -2.90
C THR A 107 20.03 -20.01 -2.88
N LYS A 108 19.81 -21.17 -3.53
CA LYS A 108 18.50 -21.81 -3.57
C LYS A 108 17.98 -22.16 -2.18
N GLU A 109 18.84 -22.58 -1.27
CA GLU A 109 18.50 -22.96 0.10
C GLU A 109 17.98 -21.79 0.95
N GLU A 110 18.30 -20.56 0.53
CA GLU A 110 17.80 -19.34 1.17
C GLU A 110 16.38 -19.00 0.75
N LEU A 111 15.86 -19.59 -0.34
CA LEU A 111 14.56 -19.26 -0.87
C LEU A 111 13.41 -19.97 -0.14
N ILE A 112 12.26 -19.35 -0.17
CA ILE A 112 11.00 -19.87 0.35
C ILE A 112 10.28 -20.54 -0.83
N GLU A 113 10.07 -21.84 -0.75
CA GLU A 113 9.36 -22.58 -1.77
C GLU A 113 7.85 -22.26 -1.77
N GLY A 114 7.26 -22.22 -2.98
CA GLY A 114 5.82 -22.03 -3.15
C GLY A 114 5.27 -20.70 -2.65
N THR A 115 6.14 -19.69 -2.47
CA THR A 115 5.73 -18.32 -2.17
C THR A 115 5.65 -17.47 -3.43
N TRP A 116 4.99 -16.32 -3.34
CA TRP A 116 5.01 -15.33 -4.43
C TRP A 116 6.41 -14.73 -4.59
N SER A 117 7.12 -15.11 -5.63
CA SER A 117 8.49 -14.66 -5.89
C SER A 117 8.82 -14.68 -7.39
N PRO A 118 8.33 -13.69 -8.15
CA PRO A 118 8.43 -13.70 -9.63
C PRO A 118 9.85 -13.52 -10.16
N LYS A 119 10.81 -13.10 -9.34
CA LYS A 119 12.20 -12.85 -9.77
C LYS A 119 13.22 -13.77 -9.12
N LEU A 120 13.02 -14.18 -7.87
CA LEU A 120 13.94 -15.05 -7.16
C LEU A 120 13.46 -16.50 -7.07
N GLY A 121 12.18 -16.78 -7.33
CA GLY A 121 11.60 -18.12 -7.17
C GLY A 121 12.23 -19.21 -8.04
N ASP A 122 12.77 -18.88 -9.20
CA ASP A 122 13.28 -19.83 -10.18
C ASP A 122 14.81 -20.07 -10.12
N ILE A 123 15.49 -19.60 -9.08
CA ILE A 123 16.93 -19.81 -8.93
C ILE A 123 17.20 -21.29 -8.65
N GLN A 124 18.01 -21.94 -9.49
CA GLN A 124 18.29 -23.39 -9.39
C GLN A 124 19.45 -23.72 -8.44
N THR A 125 20.45 -22.83 -8.34
CA THR A 125 21.62 -23.03 -7.49
C THR A 125 21.95 -21.76 -6.69
N SER A 126 22.63 -20.80 -7.32
CA SER A 126 22.89 -19.49 -6.73
C SER A 126 22.98 -18.41 -7.81
N LYS A 127 22.63 -17.19 -7.45
CA LYS A 127 22.72 -16.01 -8.31
C LYS A 127 23.05 -14.78 -7.47
N SER A 128 23.81 -13.85 -8.03
CA SER A 128 24.07 -12.56 -7.41
C SER A 128 23.03 -11.53 -7.87
N PHE A 129 22.56 -10.72 -6.93
CA PHE A 129 21.66 -9.60 -7.15
C PHE A 129 22.22 -8.36 -6.50
N THR A 130 22.08 -7.22 -7.12
CA THR A 130 22.38 -5.93 -6.50
C THR A 130 21.33 -5.56 -5.46
N TYR A 131 21.67 -4.68 -4.52
CA TYR A 131 20.67 -4.11 -3.59
C TYR A 131 19.57 -3.36 -4.34
N ALA A 132 19.89 -2.70 -5.46
CA ALA A 132 18.90 -2.08 -6.33
C ALA A 132 17.88 -3.09 -6.86
N GLU A 133 18.31 -4.25 -7.36
CA GLU A 133 17.42 -5.30 -7.83
C GLU A 133 16.55 -5.86 -6.70
N LEU A 134 17.13 -6.18 -5.54
CA LEU A 134 16.39 -6.72 -4.39
C LEU A 134 15.32 -5.74 -3.90
N LEU A 135 15.65 -4.45 -3.76
CA LEU A 135 14.69 -3.41 -3.40
C LEU A 135 13.59 -3.26 -4.46
N SER A 136 13.97 -3.25 -5.75
CA SER A 136 13.00 -3.15 -6.85
C SER A 136 12.03 -4.33 -6.85
N TYR A 137 12.52 -5.55 -6.75
CA TYR A 137 11.68 -6.75 -6.76
C TYR A 137 10.75 -6.80 -5.53
N SER A 138 11.26 -6.43 -4.36
CA SER A 138 10.47 -6.36 -3.13
C SER A 138 9.35 -5.30 -3.22
N LEU A 139 9.62 -4.12 -3.76
CA LEU A 139 8.68 -3.00 -3.77
C LEU A 139 7.74 -3.03 -4.98
N MET A 140 8.25 -3.22 -6.21
CA MET A 140 7.45 -3.18 -7.43
C MET A 140 6.59 -4.43 -7.61
N LEU A 141 7.21 -5.61 -7.43
CA LEU A 141 6.60 -6.91 -7.71
C LEU A 141 6.12 -7.63 -6.44
N SER A 142 6.41 -7.05 -5.28
CA SER A 142 6.12 -7.67 -3.99
C SER A 142 6.80 -9.03 -3.78
N ASP A 143 7.98 -9.27 -4.37
CA ASP A 143 8.72 -10.54 -4.29
C ASP A 143 9.07 -10.87 -2.83
N ASN A 144 8.60 -12.02 -2.33
CA ASN A 144 8.76 -12.42 -0.94
C ASN A 144 10.18 -12.88 -0.63
N ASN A 145 10.85 -13.55 -1.59
CA ASN A 145 12.24 -13.97 -1.40
C ASN A 145 13.18 -12.76 -1.39
N ALA A 146 12.95 -11.75 -2.24
CA ALA A 146 13.73 -10.51 -2.20
C ALA A 146 13.58 -9.81 -0.83
N CYS A 147 12.36 -9.76 -0.28
CA CYS A 147 12.11 -9.24 1.07
C CYS A 147 12.90 -10.01 2.15
N ASP A 148 12.84 -11.35 2.16
CA ASP A 148 13.52 -12.15 3.17
C ASP A 148 15.05 -12.11 3.03
N VAL A 149 15.59 -12.00 1.82
CA VAL A 149 17.02 -11.74 1.61
C VAL A 149 17.43 -10.41 2.22
N LEU A 150 16.63 -9.35 2.05
CA LEU A 150 16.90 -8.04 2.68
C LEU A 150 16.85 -8.14 4.22
N PHE A 151 15.88 -8.88 4.81
CA PHE A 151 15.87 -9.14 6.24
C PHE A 151 17.15 -9.86 6.70
N LYS A 152 17.57 -10.88 5.99
CA LYS A 152 18.74 -11.67 6.33
C LYS A 152 20.06 -10.88 6.25
N ARG A 153 20.18 -9.96 5.28
CA ARG A 153 21.42 -9.21 5.02
C ARG A 153 21.51 -7.90 5.79
N CYS A 154 20.41 -7.21 5.98
CA CYS A 154 20.43 -5.85 6.53
C CYS A 154 20.02 -5.82 8.01
N GLY A 155 19.06 -6.65 8.41
CA GLY A 155 18.58 -6.72 9.78
C GLY A 155 17.21 -7.36 9.90
N ASP A 156 16.97 -8.07 10.97
CA ASP A 156 15.77 -8.82 11.25
C ASP A 156 14.53 -7.93 11.46
N PRO A 157 13.31 -8.50 11.49
CA PRO A 157 12.08 -7.74 11.70
C PRO A 157 12.09 -6.86 12.95
N LYS A 158 12.70 -7.30 14.06
CA LYS A 158 12.78 -6.52 15.32
C LYS A 158 13.66 -5.28 15.13
N THR A 159 14.75 -5.42 14.40
CA THR A 159 15.66 -4.32 14.09
C THR A 159 14.97 -3.29 13.21
N VAL A 160 14.19 -3.73 12.21
CA VAL A 160 13.37 -2.83 11.37
C VAL A 160 12.31 -2.11 12.23
N GLU A 161 11.57 -2.84 13.10
CA GLU A 161 10.59 -2.21 14.01
C GLU A 161 11.27 -1.16 14.90
N ALA A 162 12.44 -1.48 15.47
CA ALA A 162 13.17 -0.56 16.35
C ALA A 162 13.57 0.75 15.61
N TYR A 163 14.02 0.64 14.36
CA TYR A 163 14.32 1.80 13.51
C TYR A 163 13.08 2.66 13.26
N ILE A 164 11.97 2.05 12.85
CA ILE A 164 10.71 2.76 12.59
C ILE A 164 10.18 3.45 13.86
N ARG A 165 10.33 2.79 15.02
CA ARG A 165 9.98 3.40 16.32
C ARG A 165 10.88 4.56 16.69
N LYS A 166 12.18 4.51 16.35
CA LYS A 166 13.12 5.63 16.54
C LYS A 166 12.76 6.84 15.68
N LEU A 167 12.20 6.64 14.49
CA LEU A 167 11.63 7.71 13.67
C LEU A 167 10.34 8.33 14.25
N GLY A 168 9.76 7.74 15.31
CA GLY A 168 8.55 8.22 15.98
C GLY A 168 7.29 7.41 15.72
N PHE A 169 7.30 6.45 14.78
CA PHE A 169 6.12 5.68 14.38
C PHE A 169 5.96 4.42 15.25
N LYS A 170 5.32 4.58 16.41
CA LYS A 170 5.26 3.56 17.46
C LYS A 170 4.19 2.47 17.22
N ARG A 171 3.26 2.72 16.28
CA ARG A 171 2.12 1.83 15.98
C ARG A 171 2.30 1.07 14.67
N ILE A 172 3.55 0.89 14.22
CA ILE A 172 3.94 0.00 13.13
C ILE A 172 4.76 -1.12 13.76
N HIS A 173 4.29 -2.36 13.65
CA HIS A 173 4.91 -3.56 14.21
C HIS A 173 5.36 -4.50 13.10
N ILE A 174 6.65 -4.84 13.08
CA ILE A 174 7.25 -5.76 12.12
C ILE A 174 7.96 -6.85 12.92
N ARG A 175 7.40 -8.05 12.96
CA ARG A 175 7.83 -9.12 13.86
C ARG A 175 8.09 -10.45 13.19
N LYS A 176 7.68 -10.58 11.92
CA LYS A 176 7.74 -11.82 11.15
C LYS A 176 8.32 -11.58 9.78
N THR A 177 9.15 -12.52 9.31
CA THR A 177 9.63 -12.58 7.94
C THR A 177 8.56 -13.19 7.02
N GLU A 178 8.75 -13.12 5.71
CA GLU A 178 7.87 -13.78 4.73
C GLU A 178 7.91 -15.30 4.91
N ARG A 179 9.09 -15.89 5.23
CA ARG A 179 9.23 -17.31 5.57
C ARG A 179 8.34 -17.71 6.73
N GLN A 180 8.43 -16.99 7.86
CA GLN A 180 7.62 -17.29 9.03
C GLN A 180 6.12 -17.17 8.77
N MET A 181 5.69 -16.21 7.94
CA MET A 181 4.28 -16.06 7.53
C MET A 181 3.86 -17.17 6.56
N ARG A 182 4.77 -17.69 5.74
CA ARG A 182 4.48 -18.82 4.84
C ARG A 182 4.36 -20.14 5.60
N GLU A 183 5.21 -20.36 6.60
CA GLU A 183 5.21 -21.56 7.45
C GLU A 183 3.99 -21.60 8.39
N ASP A 184 3.58 -20.43 8.89
CA ASP A 184 2.37 -20.27 9.72
C ASP A 184 1.61 -18.98 9.31
N HIS A 185 0.54 -19.16 8.54
CA HIS A 185 -0.29 -18.06 8.06
C HIS A 185 -0.89 -17.20 9.19
N SER A 186 -1.07 -17.77 10.39
CA SER A 186 -1.53 -17.02 11.56
C SER A 186 -0.56 -15.91 11.99
N CYS A 187 0.71 -16.02 11.57
CA CYS A 187 1.74 -15.04 11.85
C CYS A 187 1.56 -13.70 11.12
N CYS A 188 0.77 -13.65 10.04
CA CYS A 188 0.50 -12.39 9.29
C CYS A 188 -0.05 -11.30 10.19
N ARG A 189 -0.83 -11.63 11.22
CA ARG A 189 -1.41 -10.67 12.19
C ARG A 189 -0.38 -9.97 13.09
N TYR A 190 0.87 -10.46 13.15
CA TYR A 190 1.92 -9.84 13.97
C TYR A 190 2.62 -8.69 13.25
N ASN A 191 2.61 -8.68 11.92
CA ASN A 191 3.03 -7.53 11.11
C ASN A 191 1.81 -6.64 10.89
N LYS A 192 1.65 -5.63 11.74
CA LYS A 192 0.44 -4.80 11.78
C LYS A 192 0.77 -3.33 11.97
N ALA A 193 -0.08 -2.48 11.44
CA ALA A 193 0.02 -1.03 11.63
C ALA A 193 -1.38 -0.41 11.82
N THR A 194 -1.38 0.82 12.31
CA THR A 194 -2.55 1.67 12.16
C THR A 194 -2.47 2.45 10.84
N PRO A 195 -3.59 2.68 10.15
CA PRO A 195 -3.59 3.53 8.95
C PRO A 195 -2.94 4.88 9.20
N LYS A 196 -3.21 5.51 10.35
CA LYS A 196 -2.64 6.80 10.72
C LYS A 196 -1.11 6.80 10.78
N ASP A 197 -0.49 5.85 11.51
CA ASP A 197 0.97 5.79 11.61
C ASP A 197 1.63 5.46 10.26
N MET A 198 0.99 4.61 9.43
CA MET A 198 1.49 4.32 8.09
C MET A 198 1.40 5.55 7.19
N THR A 199 0.31 6.32 7.24
CA THR A 199 0.16 7.56 6.48
C THR A 199 1.16 8.63 6.94
N LEU A 200 1.41 8.74 8.25
CA LEU A 200 2.45 9.61 8.80
C LEU A 200 3.86 9.21 8.36
N LEU A 201 4.16 7.90 8.27
CA LEU A 201 5.42 7.41 7.75
C LEU A 201 5.60 7.77 6.26
N LEU A 202 4.54 7.68 5.46
CA LEU A 202 4.53 8.14 4.06
C LEU A 202 4.74 9.65 3.97
N GLN A 203 4.13 10.45 4.85
CA GLN A 203 4.33 11.89 4.92
C GLN A 203 5.80 12.23 5.25
N TRP A 204 6.38 11.54 6.23
CA TRP A 204 7.81 11.67 6.56
C TRP A 204 8.66 11.33 5.33
N PHE A 205 8.42 10.19 4.67
CA PHE A 205 9.15 9.79 3.47
C PHE A 205 9.00 10.81 2.34
N SER A 206 7.82 11.39 2.16
CA SER A 206 7.58 12.46 1.19
C SER A 206 8.49 13.69 1.38
N SER A 207 8.89 13.97 2.61
CA SER A 207 9.76 15.10 2.94
C SER A 207 11.25 14.75 2.91
N HIS A 208 11.61 13.46 2.99
CA HIS A 208 13.00 13.00 3.14
C HIS A 208 13.49 12.13 1.96
N HIS A 209 12.65 11.89 0.94
CA HIS A 209 13.00 10.97 -0.15
C HIS A 209 14.24 11.38 -0.95
N SER A 210 14.60 12.65 -0.96
CA SER A 210 15.78 13.20 -1.64
C SER A 210 17.02 13.33 -0.74
N ASP A 211 16.95 12.96 0.55
CA ASP A 211 18.06 13.11 1.49
C ASP A 211 19.24 12.18 1.16
N THR A 212 18.97 11.04 0.55
CA THR A 212 19.99 10.08 0.11
C THR A 212 19.64 9.47 -1.26
N PRO A 213 20.65 9.04 -2.04
CA PRO A 213 20.41 8.34 -3.31
C PRO A 213 19.55 7.07 -3.16
N VAL A 214 19.63 6.38 -2.02
CA VAL A 214 18.83 5.15 -1.78
C VAL A 214 17.38 5.50 -1.49
N LEU A 215 17.08 6.54 -0.73
CA LEU A 215 15.71 7.01 -0.50
C LEU A 215 15.08 7.51 -1.81
N GLN A 216 15.83 8.24 -2.62
CA GLN A 216 15.39 8.67 -3.95
C GLN A 216 15.07 7.45 -4.84
N PHE A 217 15.93 6.43 -4.82
CA PHE A 217 15.71 5.18 -5.56
C PHE A 217 14.44 4.45 -5.10
N ILE A 218 14.17 4.40 -3.79
CA ILE A 218 12.95 3.80 -3.24
C ILE A 218 11.71 4.56 -3.73
N TRP A 219 11.76 5.90 -3.74
CA TRP A 219 10.69 6.75 -4.27
C TRP A 219 10.37 6.41 -5.73
N GLU A 220 11.38 6.43 -6.59
CA GLU A 220 11.24 6.12 -8.02
C GLU A 220 10.78 4.68 -8.26
N THR A 221 11.21 3.75 -7.41
CA THR A 221 10.82 2.34 -7.47
C THR A 221 9.34 2.17 -7.12
N MET A 222 8.85 2.81 -6.05
CA MET A 222 7.44 2.73 -5.66
C MET A 222 6.51 3.39 -6.69
N MET A 223 6.97 4.37 -7.46
CA MET A 223 6.21 4.94 -8.60
C MET A 223 6.01 3.92 -9.73
N LYS A 224 6.83 2.87 -9.78
CA LYS A 224 6.77 1.78 -10.78
C LYS A 224 6.11 0.52 -10.21
N CYS A 225 5.37 0.61 -9.10
CA CYS A 225 4.68 -0.54 -8.53
C CYS A 225 3.69 -1.13 -9.54
N GLU A 226 3.79 -2.45 -9.76
CA GLU A 226 2.99 -3.18 -10.75
C GLU A 226 1.81 -3.94 -10.14
N THR A 227 1.71 -3.97 -8.80
CA THR A 227 0.67 -4.72 -8.09
C THR A 227 -0.50 -3.83 -7.68
N GLY A 228 -1.73 -4.36 -7.70
CA GLY A 228 -2.93 -3.69 -7.18
C GLY A 228 -3.32 -2.42 -7.94
N MET A 229 -3.26 -2.46 -9.26
CA MET A 229 -3.69 -1.34 -10.12
C MET A 229 -5.18 -1.03 -9.98
N ASP A 230 -5.95 -1.97 -9.46
CA ASP A 230 -7.36 -1.88 -9.10
C ASP A 230 -7.63 -1.31 -7.68
N ARG A 231 -6.57 -0.97 -6.92
CA ARG A 231 -6.63 -0.40 -5.56
C ARG A 231 -6.48 1.12 -5.57
N LEU A 232 -5.50 1.68 -4.84
CA LEU A 232 -5.25 3.13 -4.82
C LEU A 232 -5.06 3.75 -6.21
N PRO A 233 -4.34 3.11 -7.18
CA PRO A 233 -4.21 3.67 -8.52
C PRO A 233 -5.55 3.91 -9.23
N ALA A 234 -6.55 3.03 -9.04
CA ALA A 234 -7.87 3.18 -9.64
C ALA A 234 -8.67 4.37 -9.07
N ALA A 235 -8.29 4.88 -7.90
CA ALA A 235 -8.93 6.01 -7.23
C ALA A 235 -8.08 7.28 -7.23
N LYS A 236 -6.96 7.32 -7.95
CA LYS A 236 -6.12 8.52 -7.97
C LYS A 236 -6.85 9.72 -8.56
N PRO A 237 -6.65 10.94 -8.02
CA PRO A 237 -7.19 12.15 -8.60
C PRO A 237 -6.81 12.31 -10.08
N GLU A 238 -7.64 12.98 -10.86
CA GLU A 238 -7.37 13.22 -12.28
C GLU A 238 -6.05 13.96 -12.48
N GLY A 239 -5.23 13.48 -13.42
CA GLY A 239 -3.89 14.03 -13.68
C GLY A 239 -2.84 13.73 -12.63
N ALA A 240 -3.19 13.07 -11.51
CA ALA A 240 -2.22 12.72 -10.49
C ALA A 240 -1.38 11.49 -10.88
N ALA A 241 -0.13 11.44 -10.42
CA ALA A 241 0.67 10.21 -10.33
C ALA A 241 0.50 9.59 -8.93
N ILE A 242 0.99 8.36 -8.76
CA ILE A 242 0.99 7.69 -7.47
C ILE A 242 2.28 6.88 -7.29
N LEU A 243 2.80 6.88 -6.09
CA LEU A 243 3.72 5.84 -5.62
C LEU A 243 3.01 5.06 -4.51
N HIS A 244 3.14 3.72 -4.52
CA HIS A 244 2.44 2.92 -3.54
C HIS A 244 3.06 1.55 -3.30
N LYS A 245 2.63 0.88 -2.23
CA LYS A 245 2.95 -0.51 -1.92
C LYS A 245 1.70 -1.24 -1.44
N THR A 246 1.38 -2.34 -2.12
CA THR A 246 0.26 -3.20 -1.79
C THR A 246 0.62 -4.30 -0.78
N GLY A 247 -0.39 -4.84 -0.12
CA GLY A 247 -0.30 -6.05 0.69
C GLY A 247 -1.54 -6.92 0.52
N SER A 248 -1.34 -8.22 0.39
CA SER A 248 -2.41 -9.23 0.38
C SER A 248 -2.02 -10.38 1.30
N GLY A 249 -2.95 -10.79 2.14
CA GLY A 249 -2.81 -11.97 2.98
C GLY A 249 -3.16 -13.26 2.23
N TYR A 250 -3.24 -14.35 2.97
CA TYR A 250 -3.73 -15.61 2.46
C TYR A 250 -5.26 -15.58 2.37
N THR A 251 -5.81 -16.28 1.38
CA THR A 251 -7.26 -16.39 1.21
C THR A 251 -7.85 -17.22 2.35
N ASN A 252 -8.86 -16.70 3.00
CA ASN A 252 -9.62 -17.37 4.05
C ASN A 252 -10.51 -18.48 3.47
N LYS A 253 -11.07 -19.33 4.33
CA LYS A 253 -11.96 -20.43 3.92
C LYS A 253 -13.24 -19.97 3.20
N ASP A 254 -13.69 -18.74 3.49
CA ASP A 254 -14.85 -18.09 2.88
C ASP A 254 -14.53 -17.34 1.57
N GLY A 255 -13.28 -17.45 1.07
CA GLY A 255 -12.82 -16.78 -0.14
C GLY A 255 -12.38 -15.33 0.06
N THR A 256 -12.47 -14.78 1.27
CA THR A 256 -12.03 -13.41 1.57
C THR A 256 -10.53 -13.33 1.84
N THR A 257 -9.96 -12.13 1.74
CA THR A 257 -8.52 -11.88 1.97
C THR A 257 -8.31 -10.56 2.70
N ASP A 258 -7.36 -10.53 3.66
CA ASP A 258 -6.91 -9.27 4.24
C ASP A 258 -6.04 -8.54 3.22
N ILE A 259 -6.41 -7.33 2.86
CA ILE A 259 -5.70 -6.53 1.86
C ILE A 259 -5.35 -5.14 2.39
N GLY A 260 -4.33 -4.53 1.79
CA GLY A 260 -3.95 -3.15 2.10
C GLY A 260 -3.26 -2.50 0.91
N ASP A 261 -3.26 -1.19 0.92
CA ASP A 261 -2.46 -0.37 0.02
C ASP A 261 -2.09 0.93 0.73
N ALA A 262 -0.84 1.36 0.59
CA ALA A 262 -0.29 2.55 1.22
C ALA A 262 0.57 3.30 0.21
N GLY A 263 0.29 4.59 0.02
CA GLY A 263 0.94 5.36 -1.03
C GLY A 263 0.79 6.87 -0.88
N ILE A 264 1.26 7.59 -1.88
CA ILE A 264 1.19 9.04 -1.96
C ILE A 264 0.65 9.42 -3.33
N TYR A 265 -0.47 10.13 -3.39
CA TYR A 265 -0.90 10.79 -4.61
C TYR A 265 -0.06 12.04 -4.84
N LEU A 266 0.45 12.19 -6.06
CA LEU A 266 1.26 13.31 -6.52
C LEU A 266 0.41 14.13 -7.49
N LEU A 267 -0.11 15.26 -7.04
CA LEU A 267 -1.02 16.08 -7.83
C LEU A 267 -0.25 17.00 -8.78
N SER A 268 -0.93 17.46 -9.83
CA SER A 268 -0.37 18.34 -10.85
C SER A 268 0.02 19.75 -10.33
N ASP A 269 -0.57 20.17 -9.20
CA ASP A 269 -0.23 21.41 -8.52
C ASP A 269 0.99 21.28 -7.57
N GLY A 270 1.63 20.09 -7.53
CA GLY A 270 2.76 19.77 -6.66
C GLY A 270 2.35 19.31 -5.25
N SER A 271 1.08 19.34 -4.90
CA SER A 271 0.62 18.83 -3.61
C SER A 271 0.76 17.30 -3.54
N LYS A 272 1.00 16.81 -2.33
CA LYS A 272 1.22 15.38 -2.06
C LYS A 272 0.23 14.93 -0.99
N TRP A 273 -0.54 13.89 -1.29
CA TRP A 273 -1.54 13.34 -0.38
C TRP A 273 -1.17 11.91 0.04
N PRO A 274 -0.45 11.73 1.15
CA PRO A 274 -0.23 10.41 1.73
C PRO A 274 -1.56 9.75 2.12
N ILE A 275 -1.69 8.46 1.79
CA ILE A 275 -2.90 7.68 2.05
C ILE A 275 -2.54 6.25 2.41
N CYS A 276 -3.29 5.67 3.35
CA CYS A 276 -3.23 4.24 3.68
C CYS A 276 -4.64 3.70 3.87
N VAL A 277 -4.91 2.55 3.28
CA VAL A 277 -6.16 1.79 3.44
C VAL A 277 -5.82 0.34 3.76
N PHE A 278 -6.40 -0.19 4.83
CA PHE A 278 -6.36 -1.60 5.19
C PHE A 278 -7.78 -2.14 5.34
N VAL A 279 -7.99 -3.36 4.87
CA VAL A 279 -9.29 -4.06 4.91
C VAL A 279 -9.07 -5.50 5.36
N LYS A 280 -9.80 -5.97 6.37
CA LYS A 280 -9.88 -7.38 6.74
C LYS A 280 -11.05 -8.04 6.04
N GLY A 281 -10.83 -9.26 5.55
CA GLY A 281 -11.87 -10.05 4.95
C GLY A 281 -12.48 -9.43 3.68
N ALA A 282 -11.65 -8.81 2.83
CA ALA A 282 -12.11 -8.25 1.56
C ALA A 282 -12.51 -9.36 0.57
N SER A 283 -13.64 -9.21 -0.08
CA SER A 283 -14.10 -10.07 -1.17
C SER A 283 -13.59 -9.62 -2.54
N THR A 284 -13.21 -8.35 -2.67
CA THR A 284 -12.66 -7.73 -3.90
C THR A 284 -11.58 -6.71 -3.56
N ASN A 285 -10.68 -6.46 -4.50
CA ASN A 285 -9.65 -5.43 -4.33
C ASN A 285 -10.21 -3.99 -4.44
N ASN A 286 -11.29 -3.80 -5.22
CA ASN A 286 -11.88 -2.49 -5.51
C ASN A 286 -12.37 -1.75 -4.27
N ILE A 287 -12.62 -2.46 -3.17
CA ILE A 287 -13.00 -1.83 -1.89
C ILE A 287 -11.96 -0.80 -1.42
N ILE A 288 -10.68 -0.99 -1.74
CA ILE A 288 -9.63 -0.01 -1.41
C ILE A 288 -9.83 1.29 -2.20
N SER A 289 -10.13 1.20 -3.50
CA SER A 289 -10.41 2.39 -4.31
C SER A 289 -11.68 3.12 -3.85
N GLU A 290 -12.73 2.40 -3.47
CA GLU A 290 -13.96 2.98 -2.94
C GLU A 290 -13.73 3.74 -1.62
N ILE A 291 -12.96 3.15 -0.69
CA ILE A 291 -12.59 3.79 0.57
C ILE A 291 -11.72 5.02 0.32
N SER A 292 -10.78 4.95 -0.63
CA SER A 292 -9.94 6.09 -1.01
C SER A 292 -10.78 7.26 -1.54
N LEU A 293 -11.73 7.00 -2.44
CA LEU A 293 -12.65 8.02 -2.96
C LEU A 293 -13.47 8.66 -1.83
N LYS A 294 -13.90 7.87 -0.85
CA LYS A 294 -14.60 8.36 0.32
C LYS A 294 -13.74 9.34 1.15
N LEU A 295 -12.47 9.00 1.40
CA LEU A 295 -11.55 9.90 2.12
C LEU A 295 -11.29 11.20 1.34
N GLN A 296 -11.11 11.10 0.02
CA GLN A 296 -10.94 12.27 -0.85
C GLN A 296 -12.17 13.19 -0.80
N ALA A 297 -13.37 12.60 -0.87
CA ALA A 297 -14.61 13.37 -0.73
C ALA A 297 -14.71 14.08 0.63
N MET A 298 -14.32 13.41 1.73
CA MET A 298 -14.24 14.04 3.06
C MET A 298 -13.27 15.23 3.06
N ALA A 299 -12.08 15.05 2.50
CA ALA A 299 -11.06 16.07 2.43
C ALA A 299 -11.52 17.30 1.62
N LEU A 300 -12.15 17.07 0.48
CA LEU A 300 -12.65 18.15 -0.38
C LEU A 300 -13.89 18.86 0.18
N ALA A 301 -14.71 18.20 0.98
CA ALA A 301 -15.89 18.79 1.62
C ALA A 301 -15.52 19.71 2.80
N LEU A 302 -14.44 19.41 3.53
CA LEU A 302 -14.03 20.13 4.75
C LEU A 302 -13.04 21.28 4.47
N ASP A 303 -12.37 21.31 3.32
CA ASP A 303 -11.45 22.39 2.90
C ASP A 303 -12.13 23.77 2.70
N ARG A 304 -13.38 23.93 3.05
CA ARG A 304 -14.21 25.11 2.71
C ARG A 304 -14.68 25.91 3.92
N LYS A 305 -13.86 25.88 4.98
CA LYS A 305 -14.08 26.82 6.10
C LYS A 305 -13.14 28.01 6.01
#